data_09b37eb482c1cd13d0fd0c813348280f
#
_entry.id   09b37eb482c1cd13d0fd0c813348280f
#
_cell.length_a   1.000
_cell.length_b   1.000
_cell.length_c   1.000
_cell.angle_alpha   90.00
_cell.angle_beta   90.00
_cell.angle_gamma   90.00
#
_symmetry.space_group_name_H-M   'P 1'
#
loop_
_entity.id
_entity.type
_entity.pdbx_description
1 polymer ?
#
loop_
_entity_poly.entity_id
_entity_poly.type
_entity_poly.pdbx_seq_one_letter_code
_entity_poly.pdbx_strand_id
1 'polypeptide(L)'
;DTENLELEDILKNLLDEAVSRGLIEDSVVYRDLFDTKLMNCLLPRPAQIQREFKEKYDISPEEATKYYYKLSQDSDYIRRYRVKKDMKWTVDSPYGVIDITVNLSKPEKDPKAIAAAKNAKQSSYPKCQLCMENEGYAGRINHPARQNHRIMPIEINGGKWGFQYSPYVYYNEHCIVFNGQH
;
A
#
# COMPACT_ATOMS: atom_id res chain seq x y z
N ASP A 1 16.89 21.48 5.99
CA ASP A 1 17.72 20.84 4.97
C ASP A 1 17.17 19.44 4.70
N THR A 2 16.51 19.23 3.54
CA THR A 2 15.83 17.97 3.20
C THR A 2 16.69 17.03 2.35
N GLU A 3 17.89 17.44 1.96
CA GLU A 3 18.76 16.69 1.05
C GLU A 3 19.20 15.32 1.59
N ASN A 4 19.19 15.15 2.93
CA ASN A 4 19.61 13.94 3.61
C ASN A 4 18.46 13.19 4.31
N LEU A 5 17.20 13.58 4.07
CA LEU A 5 16.05 12.93 4.67
C LEU A 5 15.48 11.87 3.74
N GLU A 6 15.17 10.71 4.31
CA GLU A 6 14.37 9.68 3.62
C GLU A 6 12.89 10.11 3.57
N LEU A 7 12.13 9.54 2.64
CA LEU A 7 10.70 9.86 2.47
C LEU A 7 9.92 9.70 3.79
N GLU A 8 10.22 8.64 4.54
CA GLU A 8 9.55 8.41 5.83
C GLU A 8 9.82 9.50 6.87
N ASP A 9 11.03 10.10 6.87
CA ASP A 9 11.35 11.20 7.80
C ASP A 9 10.57 12.46 7.42
N ILE A 10 10.46 12.74 6.13
CA ILE A 10 9.68 13.86 5.61
C ILE A 10 8.20 13.68 5.96
N LEU A 11 7.64 12.51 5.66
CA LEU A 11 6.23 12.21 5.97
C LEU A 11 5.99 12.28 7.48
N LYS A 12 6.88 11.71 8.30
CA LYS A 12 6.76 11.78 9.76
C LYS A 12 6.69 13.23 10.24
N ASN A 13 7.59 14.08 9.78
CA ASN A 13 7.62 15.49 10.18
C ASN A 13 6.34 16.22 9.77
N LEU A 14 5.83 15.98 8.57
CA LEU A 14 4.56 16.55 8.10
C LEU A 14 3.36 16.08 8.92
N LEU A 15 3.33 14.79 9.29
CA LEU A 15 2.28 14.22 10.12
C LEU A 15 2.33 14.75 11.55
N ASP A 16 3.51 14.87 12.14
CA ASP A 16 3.69 15.45 13.48
C ASP A 16 3.24 16.91 13.51
N GLU A 17 3.53 17.67 12.47
CA GLU A 17 3.04 19.05 12.32
C GLU A 17 1.51 19.10 12.15
N ALA A 18 0.92 18.19 11.37
CA ALA A 18 -0.52 18.12 11.23
C ALA A 18 -1.23 17.78 12.54
N VAL A 19 -0.65 16.90 13.35
CA VAL A 19 -1.15 16.59 14.70
C VAL A 19 -1.02 17.82 15.61
N SER A 20 0.15 18.47 15.63
CA SER A 20 0.40 19.64 16.48
C SER A 20 -0.56 20.81 16.20
N ARG A 21 -0.98 20.96 14.92
CA ARG A 21 -1.98 21.93 14.51
C ARG A 21 -3.43 21.49 14.72
N GLY A 22 -3.66 20.28 15.22
CA GLY A 22 -5.00 19.73 15.41
C GLY A 22 -5.76 19.42 14.11
N LEU A 23 -5.04 19.25 12.99
CA LEU A 23 -5.64 18.90 11.70
C LEU A 23 -6.03 17.43 11.63
N ILE A 24 -5.34 16.57 12.36
CA ILE A 24 -5.64 15.14 12.50
C ILE A 24 -5.46 14.71 13.96
N GLU A 25 -6.15 13.65 14.36
CA GLU A 25 -5.90 12.99 15.63
C GLU A 25 -4.60 12.19 15.59
N ASP A 26 -3.90 12.11 16.73
CA ASP A 26 -2.67 11.33 16.86
C ASP A 26 -2.99 9.83 17.01
N SER A 27 -3.29 9.19 15.90
CA SER A 27 -3.42 7.74 15.81
C SER A 27 -2.89 7.23 14.48
N VAL A 28 -2.45 5.97 14.44
CA VAL A 28 -1.93 5.34 13.22
C VAL A 28 -2.94 5.41 12.07
N VAL A 29 -4.24 5.25 12.37
CA VAL A 29 -5.30 5.30 11.36
C VAL A 29 -5.39 6.68 10.71
N TYR A 30 -5.47 7.75 11.52
CA TYR A 30 -5.58 9.12 10.97
C TYR A 30 -4.29 9.56 10.29
N ARG A 31 -3.13 9.16 10.79
CA ARG A 31 -1.84 9.38 10.13
C ARG A 31 -1.81 8.69 8.76
N ASP A 32 -2.25 7.44 8.67
CA ASP A 32 -2.32 6.70 7.40
C ASP A 32 -3.36 7.27 6.42
N LEU A 33 -4.47 7.81 6.90
CA LEU A 33 -5.45 8.51 6.06
C LEU A 33 -4.87 9.79 5.46
N PHE A 34 -4.06 10.50 6.22
CA PHE A 34 -3.50 11.78 5.81
C PHE A 34 -2.27 11.63 4.91
N ASP A 35 -1.36 10.70 5.22
CA ASP A 35 -0.16 10.49 4.40
C ASP A 35 -0.51 9.98 2.99
N THR A 36 -1.46 9.07 2.86
CA THR A 36 -1.91 8.61 1.54
C THR A 36 -2.50 9.74 0.70
N LYS A 37 -3.16 10.71 1.35
CA LYS A 37 -3.68 11.91 0.69
C LYS A 37 -2.54 12.80 0.21
N LEU A 38 -1.52 13.02 1.04
CA LEU A 38 -0.34 13.79 0.66
C LEU A 38 0.37 13.16 -0.55
N MET A 39 0.63 11.85 -0.48
CA MET A 39 1.30 11.13 -1.56
C MET A 39 0.49 11.14 -2.85
N ASN A 40 -0.84 11.06 -2.77
CA ASN A 40 -1.69 11.15 -3.96
C ASN A 40 -1.58 12.48 -4.70
N CYS A 41 -1.27 13.57 -4.00
CA CYS A 41 -1.06 14.88 -4.64
C CYS A 41 0.17 14.90 -5.57
N LEU A 42 1.15 14.03 -5.30
CA LEU A 42 2.40 13.92 -6.04
C LEU A 42 2.34 12.86 -7.15
N LEU A 43 1.37 11.96 -7.09
CA LEU A 43 1.26 10.85 -8.04
C LEU A 43 0.56 11.25 -9.34
N PRO A 44 1.04 10.73 -10.47
CA PRO A 44 0.29 10.83 -11.73
C PRO A 44 -1.09 10.16 -11.64
N ARG A 45 -1.97 10.55 -12.53
CA ARG A 45 -3.31 9.96 -12.64
C ARG A 45 -3.23 8.48 -13.03
N PRO A 46 -4.19 7.64 -12.59
CA PRO A 46 -4.20 6.21 -12.91
C PRO A 46 -4.02 5.91 -14.40
N ALA A 47 -4.75 6.60 -15.26
CA ALA A 47 -4.66 6.41 -16.71
C ALA A 47 -3.27 6.73 -17.30
N GLN A 48 -2.54 7.67 -16.72
CA GLN A 48 -1.16 7.97 -17.15
C GLN A 48 -0.23 6.82 -16.77
N ILE A 49 -0.30 6.35 -15.52
CA ILE A 49 0.54 5.25 -15.03
C ILE A 49 0.25 3.96 -15.79
N GLN A 50 -1.03 3.66 -16.05
CA GLN A 50 -1.42 2.48 -16.83
C GLN A 50 -0.87 2.52 -18.26
N ARG A 51 -0.87 3.70 -18.90
CA ARG A 51 -0.27 3.88 -20.21
C ARG A 51 1.24 3.67 -20.19
N GLU A 52 1.95 4.28 -19.23
CA GLU A 52 3.39 4.09 -19.08
C GLU A 52 3.76 2.61 -18.78
N PHE A 53 2.96 1.95 -17.96
CA PHE A 53 3.12 0.52 -17.69
C PHE A 53 2.99 -0.30 -18.99
N LYS A 54 1.96 0.01 -19.80
CA LYS A 54 1.77 -0.68 -21.07
C LYS A 54 2.90 -0.42 -22.05
N GLU A 55 3.36 0.81 -22.20
CA GLU A 55 4.50 1.18 -23.06
C GLU A 55 5.76 0.41 -22.66
N LYS A 56 6.02 0.27 -21.37
CA LYS A 56 7.14 -0.52 -20.87
C LYS A 56 6.94 -2.02 -21.08
N TYR A 57 5.71 -2.51 -20.92
CA TYR A 57 5.36 -3.89 -21.16
C TYR A 57 5.58 -4.31 -22.61
N ASP A 58 5.31 -3.40 -23.55
CA ASP A 58 5.55 -3.61 -24.99
C ASP A 58 7.06 -3.72 -25.31
N ILE A 59 7.93 -3.20 -24.43
CA ILE A 59 9.39 -3.40 -24.50
C ILE A 59 9.75 -4.73 -23.82
N SER A 60 9.38 -4.89 -22.57
CA SER A 60 9.60 -6.10 -21.79
C SER A 60 8.68 -6.15 -20.55
N PRO A 61 8.09 -7.30 -20.22
CA PRO A 61 7.33 -7.47 -18.98
C PRO A 61 8.15 -7.12 -17.73
N GLU A 62 9.45 -7.39 -17.74
CA GLU A 62 10.36 -7.07 -16.66
C GLU A 62 10.47 -5.56 -16.43
N GLU A 63 10.61 -4.77 -17.49
CA GLU A 63 10.65 -3.31 -17.40
C GLU A 63 9.34 -2.72 -16.84
N ALA A 64 8.21 -3.26 -17.24
CA ALA A 64 6.90 -2.84 -16.73
C ALA A 64 6.74 -3.14 -15.24
N THR A 65 7.11 -4.34 -14.80
CA THR A 65 7.00 -4.74 -13.38
C THR A 65 7.99 -3.99 -12.51
N LYS A 66 9.22 -3.76 -12.96
CA LYS A 66 10.21 -2.90 -12.27
C LYS A 66 9.70 -1.47 -12.09
N TYR A 67 9.17 -0.88 -13.16
CA TYR A 67 8.58 0.45 -13.09
C TYR A 67 7.47 0.53 -12.06
N TYR A 68 6.52 -0.40 -12.11
CA TYR A 68 5.37 -0.40 -11.22
C TYR A 68 5.76 -0.71 -9.76
N TYR A 69 6.74 -1.59 -9.57
CA TYR A 69 7.28 -1.86 -8.24
C TYR A 69 7.94 -0.62 -7.63
N LYS A 70 8.79 0.04 -8.42
CA LYS A 70 9.41 1.31 -8.00
C LYS A 70 8.38 2.38 -7.69
N LEU A 71 7.38 2.57 -8.54
CA LEU A 71 6.28 3.52 -8.30
C LEU A 71 5.55 3.21 -6.98
N SER A 72 5.27 1.92 -6.73
CA SER A 72 4.59 1.48 -5.51
C SER A 72 5.43 1.72 -4.24
N GLN A 73 6.75 1.72 -4.37
CA GLN A 73 7.68 2.08 -3.29
C GLN A 73 7.78 3.60 -3.11
N ASP A 74 7.96 4.34 -4.21
CA ASP A 74 8.15 5.80 -4.16
C ASP A 74 6.89 6.55 -3.75
N SER A 75 5.72 5.95 -3.96
CA SER A 75 4.43 6.47 -3.48
C SER A 75 4.12 6.14 -2.03
N ASP A 76 5.03 5.50 -1.31
CA ASP A 76 4.82 4.94 0.04
C ASP A 76 3.61 3.97 0.13
N TYR A 77 3.12 3.45 -1.01
CA TYR A 77 2.11 2.42 -0.99
C TYR A 77 2.67 1.12 -0.41
N ILE A 78 3.86 0.70 -0.86
CA ILE A 78 4.66 -0.32 -0.17
C ILE A 78 5.31 0.36 1.03
N ARG A 79 4.86 0.04 2.22
CA ARG A 79 5.31 0.61 3.48
C ARG A 79 6.71 0.12 3.86
N ARG A 80 7.74 0.52 3.08
CA ARG A 80 9.14 0.04 3.22
C ARG A 80 9.68 0.18 4.64
N TYR A 81 9.44 1.31 5.27
CA TYR A 81 9.89 1.56 6.64
C TYR A 81 9.28 0.59 7.66
N ARG A 82 7.99 0.27 7.50
CA ARG A 82 7.33 -0.72 8.34
C ARG A 82 7.86 -2.12 8.04
N VAL A 83 8.03 -2.46 6.76
CA VAL A 83 8.56 -3.76 6.33
C VAL A 83 10.00 -4.00 6.80
N LYS A 84 10.83 -2.97 6.93
CA LYS A 84 12.19 -3.06 7.52
C LYS A 84 12.19 -3.53 8.96
N LYS A 85 11.06 -3.44 9.68
CA LYS A 85 10.92 -3.93 11.06
C LYS A 85 10.64 -5.43 11.15
N ASP A 86 10.24 -6.05 10.03
CA ASP A 86 9.97 -7.49 10.00
C ASP A 86 11.24 -8.28 10.29
N MET A 87 11.11 -9.26 11.18
CA MET A 87 12.20 -10.17 11.49
C MET A 87 12.14 -11.37 10.56
N LYS A 88 13.27 -11.72 9.95
CA LYS A 88 13.37 -12.85 9.01
C LYS A 88 14.60 -13.68 9.34
N TRP A 89 14.42 -15.00 9.35
CA TRP A 89 15.52 -15.96 9.47
C TRP A 89 15.11 -17.30 8.86
N THR A 90 16.09 -18.17 8.69
CA THR A 90 15.88 -19.53 8.18
C THR A 90 16.17 -20.57 9.25
N VAL A 91 15.50 -21.71 9.17
CA VAL A 91 15.74 -22.87 10.02
C VAL A 91 15.84 -24.11 9.15
N ASP A 92 16.89 -24.90 9.37
CA ASP A 92 17.03 -26.20 8.72
C ASP A 92 16.04 -27.22 9.32
N SER A 93 15.40 -27.99 8.47
CA SER A 93 14.51 -29.07 8.87
C SER A 93 14.79 -30.33 8.04
N PRO A 94 14.26 -31.50 8.47
CA PRO A 94 14.35 -32.72 7.65
C PRO A 94 13.69 -32.61 6.27
N TYR A 95 12.86 -31.61 6.07
CA TYR A 95 12.13 -31.36 4.81
C TYR A 95 12.74 -30.24 3.96
N GLY A 96 13.88 -29.67 4.38
CA GLY A 96 14.55 -28.54 3.74
C GLY A 96 14.59 -27.30 4.61
N VAL A 97 15.08 -26.21 4.05
CA VAL A 97 15.16 -24.90 4.72
C VAL A 97 13.77 -24.27 4.80
N ILE A 98 13.42 -23.82 6.00
CA ILE A 98 12.15 -23.12 6.25
C ILE A 98 12.44 -21.64 6.52
N ASP A 99 11.80 -20.76 5.75
CA ASP A 99 11.82 -19.32 5.99
C ASP A 99 10.80 -18.97 7.10
N ILE A 100 11.28 -18.26 8.11
CA ILE A 100 10.44 -17.76 9.20
C ILE A 100 10.42 -16.23 9.15
N THR A 101 9.22 -15.66 9.24
CA THR A 101 9.03 -14.20 9.28
C THR A 101 8.11 -13.84 10.44
N VAL A 102 8.55 -12.89 11.27
CA VAL A 102 7.67 -12.18 12.20
C VAL A 102 7.27 -10.86 11.54
N ASN A 103 6.01 -10.76 11.16
CA ASN A 103 5.50 -9.58 10.46
C ASN A 103 5.13 -8.48 11.47
N LEU A 104 6.05 -7.55 11.68
CA LEU A 104 5.88 -6.35 12.50
C LEU A 104 5.42 -5.13 11.69
N SER A 105 5.37 -5.26 10.36
CA SER A 105 4.98 -4.18 9.44
C SER A 105 3.49 -3.89 9.45
N LYS A 106 2.65 -4.88 9.74
CA LYS A 106 1.21 -4.66 9.90
C LYS A 106 0.96 -3.84 11.15
N PRO A 107 0.18 -2.73 11.05
CA PRO A 107 -0.20 -1.99 12.24
C PRO A 107 -0.93 -2.93 13.20
N GLU A 108 -0.50 -2.97 14.45
CA GLU A 108 -1.29 -3.58 15.50
C GLU A 108 -2.66 -2.93 15.53
N LYS A 109 -3.67 -3.74 15.80
CA LYS A 109 -5.04 -3.20 15.94
C LYS A 109 -5.08 -2.33 17.19
N ASP A 110 -5.01 -1.02 17.01
CA ASP A 110 -5.18 -0.06 18.09
C ASP A 110 -6.51 -0.32 18.79
N PRO A 111 -6.54 -0.56 20.12
CA PRO A 111 -7.79 -0.75 20.87
C PRO A 111 -8.79 0.38 20.69
N LYS A 112 -8.32 1.63 20.55
CA LYS A 112 -9.17 2.80 20.27
C LYS A 112 -9.80 2.70 18.88
N ALA A 113 -9.02 2.30 17.87
CA ALA A 113 -9.50 2.10 16.51
C ALA A 113 -10.52 0.95 16.44
N ILE A 114 -10.31 -0.14 17.21
CA ILE A 114 -11.28 -1.25 17.30
C ILE A 114 -12.60 -0.77 17.91
N ALA A 115 -12.53 -0.01 19.01
CA ALA A 115 -13.71 0.53 19.66
C ALA A 115 -14.48 1.51 18.76
N ALA A 116 -13.75 2.41 18.08
CA ALA A 116 -14.33 3.34 17.12
C ALA A 116 -14.95 2.62 15.91
N ALA A 117 -14.29 1.58 15.41
CA ALA A 117 -14.80 0.78 14.28
C ALA A 117 -16.11 0.05 14.62
N LYS A 118 -16.31 -0.40 15.87
CA LYS A 118 -17.58 -1.00 16.31
C LYS A 118 -18.76 -0.05 16.21
N ASN A 119 -18.54 1.24 16.46
CA ASN A 119 -19.56 2.27 16.48
C ASN A 119 -19.65 3.02 15.13
N ALA A 120 -18.73 2.78 14.20
CA ALA A 120 -18.72 3.42 12.91
C ALA A 120 -19.88 2.92 12.03
N LYS A 121 -20.53 3.85 11.34
CA LYS A 121 -21.56 3.51 10.36
C LYS A 121 -20.96 2.58 9.31
N GLN A 122 -21.54 1.41 9.14
CA GLN A 122 -21.10 0.46 8.14
C GLN A 122 -21.36 1.01 6.73
N SER A 123 -20.36 0.89 5.88
CA SER A 123 -20.46 1.18 4.46
C SER A 123 -20.22 -0.11 3.68
N SER A 124 -21.07 -0.36 2.68
CA SER A 124 -20.89 -1.50 1.78
C SER A 124 -19.82 -1.28 0.71
N TYR A 125 -19.23 -0.07 0.64
CA TYR A 125 -18.26 0.29 -0.39
C TYR A 125 -16.99 0.91 0.23
N PRO A 126 -15.80 0.47 -0.23
CA PRO A 126 -15.56 -0.76 -0.98
C PRO A 126 -15.80 -2.00 -0.12
N LYS A 127 -16.29 -3.09 -0.75
CA LYS A 127 -16.70 -4.30 -0.01
C LYS A 127 -15.52 -5.08 0.54
N CYS A 128 -14.41 -5.14 -0.17
CA CYS A 128 -13.19 -5.78 0.31
C CYS A 128 -11.94 -4.94 0.01
N GLN A 129 -10.83 -5.26 0.68
CA GLN A 129 -9.59 -4.49 0.56
C GLN A 129 -8.80 -4.78 -0.72
N LEU A 130 -9.16 -5.80 -1.48
CA LEU A 130 -8.46 -6.24 -2.69
C LEU A 130 -9.20 -5.86 -3.97
N CYS A 131 -10.42 -5.28 -3.87
CA CYS A 131 -11.23 -4.93 -5.02
C CYS A 131 -10.68 -3.73 -5.79
N MET A 132 -11.01 -3.64 -7.08
CA MET A 132 -10.64 -2.53 -7.97
C MET A 132 -11.07 -1.16 -7.43
N GLU A 133 -12.18 -1.11 -6.72
CA GLU A 133 -12.75 0.10 -6.12
C GLU A 133 -11.85 0.73 -5.04
N ASN A 134 -10.85 0.00 -4.57
CA ASN A 134 -9.87 0.56 -3.63
C ASN A 134 -8.88 1.50 -4.30
N GLU A 135 -8.69 1.46 -5.61
CA GLU A 135 -7.81 2.40 -6.28
C GLU A 135 -8.28 3.84 -6.02
N GLY A 136 -7.43 4.63 -5.41
CA GLY A 136 -7.74 6.02 -5.06
C GLY A 136 -8.73 6.22 -3.89
N TYR A 137 -9.13 5.15 -3.20
CA TYR A 137 -10.08 5.25 -2.10
C TYR A 137 -9.50 6.03 -0.92
N ALA A 138 -10.27 7.03 -0.45
CA ALA A 138 -9.82 7.93 0.63
C ALA A 138 -9.63 7.24 1.99
N GLY A 139 -10.26 6.08 2.17
CA GLY A 139 -10.22 5.37 3.43
C GLY A 139 -11.24 5.88 4.45
N ARG A 140 -11.36 5.15 5.53
CA ARG A 140 -12.13 5.49 6.72
C ARG A 140 -11.58 4.70 7.92
N ILE A 141 -12.07 4.97 9.10
CA ILE A 141 -11.56 4.41 10.35
C ILE A 141 -11.52 2.86 10.40
N ASN A 142 -12.40 2.20 9.67
CA ASN A 142 -12.50 0.74 9.60
C ASN A 142 -12.14 0.15 8.23
N HIS A 143 -11.60 0.95 7.33
CA HIS A 143 -11.15 0.51 6.01
C HIS A 143 -9.95 1.36 5.56
N PRO A 144 -8.83 0.75 5.16
CA PRO A 144 -7.61 1.49 4.91
C PRO A 144 -7.71 2.44 3.72
N ALA A 145 -6.99 3.55 3.82
CA ALA A 145 -6.82 4.47 2.71
C ALA A 145 -5.98 3.84 1.60
N ARG A 146 -6.32 4.17 0.36
CA ARG A 146 -5.67 3.69 -0.86
C ARG A 146 -5.51 4.81 -1.90
N GLN A 147 -5.42 6.07 -1.46
CA GLN A 147 -5.30 7.21 -2.39
C GLN A 147 -4.00 7.16 -3.19
N ASN A 148 -2.92 6.68 -2.58
CA ASN A 148 -1.62 6.46 -3.22
C ASN A 148 -1.48 5.09 -3.91
N HIS A 149 -2.55 4.29 -3.93
CA HIS A 149 -2.58 3.01 -4.61
C HIS A 149 -2.94 3.18 -6.09
N ARG A 150 -2.28 2.40 -6.95
CA ARG A 150 -2.58 2.28 -8.37
C ARG A 150 -2.67 0.79 -8.72
N ILE A 151 -3.66 0.41 -9.50
CA ILE A 151 -3.91 -0.97 -9.92
C ILE A 151 -3.65 -1.05 -11.41
N MET A 152 -2.85 -2.04 -11.83
CA MET A 152 -2.59 -2.28 -13.24
C MET A 152 -3.65 -3.22 -13.80
N PRO A 153 -4.43 -2.79 -14.80
CA PRO A 153 -5.29 -3.72 -15.54
C PRO A 153 -4.44 -4.63 -16.40
N ILE A 154 -4.67 -5.92 -16.29
CA ILE A 154 -4.03 -6.93 -17.11
C ILE A 154 -5.10 -7.83 -17.74
N GLU A 155 -4.73 -8.52 -18.82
CA GLU A 155 -5.58 -9.49 -19.47
C GLU A 155 -5.02 -10.90 -19.29
N ILE A 156 -5.85 -11.83 -18.83
CA ILE A 156 -5.47 -13.23 -18.69
C ILE A 156 -6.59 -14.06 -19.34
N ASN A 157 -6.25 -14.84 -20.37
CA ASN A 157 -7.19 -15.71 -21.10
C ASN A 157 -8.45 -14.97 -21.58
N GLY A 158 -8.29 -13.74 -22.08
CA GLY A 158 -9.39 -12.91 -22.56
C GLY A 158 -10.25 -12.28 -21.46
N GLY A 159 -9.92 -12.49 -20.19
CA GLY A 159 -10.58 -11.88 -19.04
C GLY A 159 -9.82 -10.69 -18.50
N LYS A 160 -10.56 -9.73 -17.93
CA LYS A 160 -9.96 -8.55 -17.26
C LYS A 160 -9.62 -8.88 -15.82
N TRP A 161 -8.37 -8.64 -15.45
CA TRP A 161 -7.81 -8.84 -14.11
C TRP A 161 -7.14 -7.58 -13.59
N GLY A 162 -7.01 -7.48 -12.30
CA GLY A 162 -6.20 -6.47 -11.64
C GLY A 162 -4.88 -7.07 -11.14
N PHE A 163 -3.82 -6.30 -11.25
CA PHE A 163 -2.49 -6.59 -10.71
C PHE A 163 -2.09 -5.48 -9.75
N GLN A 164 -1.69 -5.85 -8.54
CA GLN A 164 -1.23 -4.91 -7.51
C GLN A 164 -0.15 -5.53 -6.62
N TYR A 165 0.77 -4.70 -6.11
CA TYR A 165 1.67 -5.13 -5.05
C TYR A 165 0.98 -5.10 -3.69
N SER A 166 1.49 -5.90 -2.76
CA SER A 166 1.03 -5.84 -1.37
C SER A 166 1.73 -4.67 -0.64
N PRO A 167 1.02 -3.89 0.18
CA PRO A 167 1.63 -2.82 0.96
C PRO A 167 2.53 -3.34 2.09
N TYR A 168 2.31 -4.58 2.54
CA TYR A 168 3.06 -5.25 3.60
C TYR A 168 3.59 -6.57 3.07
N VAL A 169 4.81 -6.54 2.53
CA VAL A 169 5.38 -7.65 1.77
C VAL A 169 6.17 -8.60 2.67
N TYR A 170 5.92 -9.89 2.55
CA TYR A 170 6.74 -10.96 3.15
C TYR A 170 8.00 -11.23 2.33
N TYR A 171 7.84 -11.22 1.01
CA TYR A 171 8.89 -11.40 0.02
C TYR A 171 8.96 -10.16 -0.86
N ASN A 172 10.12 -9.91 -1.43
CA ASN A 172 10.27 -8.85 -2.42
C ASN A 172 9.29 -9.07 -3.57
N GLU A 173 8.72 -7.97 -4.07
CA GLU A 173 7.80 -7.98 -5.20
C GLU A 173 6.54 -8.84 -4.99
N HIS A 174 6.16 -9.09 -3.72
CA HIS A 174 4.93 -9.79 -3.40
C HIS A 174 3.72 -9.06 -4.00
N CYS A 175 3.03 -9.73 -4.91
CA CYS A 175 1.93 -9.17 -5.67
C CYS A 175 0.65 -10.00 -5.55
N ILE A 176 -0.45 -9.41 -5.97
CA ILE A 176 -1.77 -10.00 -5.98
C ILE A 176 -2.34 -9.80 -7.38
N VAL A 177 -2.75 -10.91 -8.00
CA VAL A 177 -3.53 -10.90 -9.23
C VAL A 177 -4.93 -11.35 -8.89
N PHE A 178 -5.93 -10.56 -9.26
CA PHE A 178 -7.32 -10.82 -8.88
C PHE A 178 -8.27 -10.52 -10.04
N ASN A 179 -9.38 -11.25 -10.07
CA ASN A 179 -10.41 -11.03 -11.06
C ASN A 179 -11.17 -9.73 -10.74
N GLY A 180 -11.35 -8.87 -11.73
CA GLY A 180 -12.09 -7.61 -11.60
C GLY A 180 -13.61 -7.76 -11.60
N GLN A 181 -14.14 -8.96 -11.77
CA GLN A 181 -15.58 -9.25 -11.73
C GLN A 181 -15.96 -9.78 -10.34
N HIS A 182 -17.07 -9.25 -9.81
CA HIS A 182 -17.67 -9.70 -8.56
C HIS A 182 -18.71 -10.78 -8.81
#